data_9bf4e30e3cb3bf2d013d5aa972a1b4bb
#
_entry.id   9bf4e30e3cb3bf2d013d5aa972a1b4bb
#
_cell.length_a   1.000
_cell.length_b   1.000
_cell.length_c   1.000
_cell.angle_alpha   90.00
_cell.angle_beta   90.00
_cell.angle_gamma   90.00
#
_symmetry.space_group_name_H-M   'P 1'
#
loop_
_entity.id
_entity.type
_entity.pdbx_description
1 polymer ?
#
loop_
_entity_poly.entity_id
_entity_poly.type
_entity_poly.pdbx_seq_one_letter_code
_entity_poly.pdbx_strand_id
1 'polypeptide(L)'
;EMLVFREHAQHHVHAKDNPDDWANIPGWAIASWNDRGPGVSELSAIELERGKSGDRLWDSAQTGLFRHGTMHNNVRMTWGKAFAGWREDAEEAMHLALEMNDRFALDGRDPSSIAGVQWCFGLFDRAFGPVDPIMGKVRKRPTHVHVNRIDMTAYEELTNKATMGVSMDIGVVGGGLSGMFAARLLSDLGHNVTVWDKGSRIGGRLTGWKTDDGTE
;
A
#
# COMPACT_ATOMS: atom_id res chain seq x y z
N GLU A 1 18.13 12.22 11.97
CA GLU A 1 16.78 11.69 11.74
C GLU A 1 16.14 11.18 13.03
N MET A 2 16.78 10.29 13.79
CA MET A 2 16.23 9.78 15.05
C MET A 2 15.94 10.86 16.08
N LEU A 3 16.87 11.78 16.33
CA LEU A 3 16.71 12.80 17.37
C LEU A 3 15.87 14.01 16.95
N VAL A 4 15.73 14.27 15.67
CA VAL A 4 15.00 15.44 15.19
C VAL A 4 13.62 15.04 14.67
N PHE A 5 13.57 14.19 13.65
CA PHE A 5 12.28 13.85 13.01
C PHE A 5 11.37 13.03 13.94
N ARG A 6 11.90 12.04 14.63
CA ARG A 6 11.08 11.22 15.55
C ARG A 6 10.55 12.05 16.72
N GLU A 7 11.36 12.94 17.28
CA GLU A 7 10.90 13.84 18.34
C GLU A 7 9.83 14.82 17.84
N HIS A 8 10.04 15.39 16.64
CA HIS A 8 9.01 16.23 16.02
C HIS A 8 7.69 15.48 15.82
N ALA A 9 7.76 14.26 15.33
CA ALA A 9 6.59 13.40 15.11
C ALA A 9 5.89 13.08 16.44
N GLN A 10 6.66 12.71 17.48
CA GLN A 10 6.13 12.44 18.81
C GLN A 10 5.36 13.65 19.35
N HIS A 11 5.97 14.83 19.33
CA HIS A 11 5.32 16.05 19.79
C HIS A 11 4.08 16.40 18.98
N HIS A 12 4.13 16.25 17.66
CA HIS A 12 3.01 16.55 16.78
C HIS A 12 1.82 15.63 17.05
N VAL A 13 2.06 14.32 17.09
CA VAL A 13 1.00 13.31 17.26
C VAL A 13 0.39 13.40 18.66
N HIS A 14 1.21 13.53 19.72
CA HIS A 14 0.71 13.64 21.10
C HIS A 14 -0.01 14.96 21.40
N ALA A 15 0.21 15.99 20.59
CA ALA A 15 -0.48 17.27 20.74
C ALA A 15 -1.85 17.30 20.05
N LYS A 16 -2.28 16.20 19.43
CA LYS A 16 -3.53 16.11 18.66
C LYS A 16 -4.48 15.09 19.24
N ASP A 17 -5.76 15.45 19.32
CA ASP A 17 -6.83 14.52 19.72
C ASP A 17 -7.05 13.44 18.64
N ASN A 18 -6.97 13.84 17.36
CA ASN A 18 -7.08 12.95 16.19
C ASN A 18 -5.81 13.10 15.33
N PRO A 19 -4.73 12.36 15.62
CA PRO A 19 -3.45 12.55 14.94
C PRO A 19 -3.48 12.21 13.45
N ASP A 20 -4.37 11.35 13.01
CA ASP A 20 -4.55 10.88 11.62
C ASP A 20 -5.46 11.79 10.78
N ASP A 21 -6.04 12.82 11.38
CA ASP A 21 -6.99 13.71 10.72
C ASP A 21 -6.31 14.53 9.60
N TRP A 22 -7.01 14.68 8.47
CA TRP A 22 -6.62 15.54 7.36
C TRP A 22 -6.42 16.98 7.76
N ALA A 23 -7.20 17.47 8.73
CA ALA A 23 -7.08 18.83 9.28
C ALA A 23 -5.70 19.11 9.90
N ASN A 24 -4.88 18.09 10.16
CA ASN A 24 -3.50 18.28 10.62
C ASN A 24 -2.52 18.67 9.49
N ILE A 25 -2.93 18.52 8.24
CA ILE A 25 -2.13 18.92 7.07
C ILE A 25 -2.12 20.46 6.99
N PRO A 26 -0.97 21.08 6.71
CA PRO A 26 -0.88 22.53 6.62
C PRO A 26 -1.83 23.13 5.57
N GLY A 27 -2.47 24.25 5.89
CA GLY A 27 -3.47 24.89 5.02
C GLY A 27 -2.97 25.18 3.60
N TRP A 28 -1.69 25.53 3.42
CA TRP A 28 -1.08 25.71 2.11
C TRP A 28 -1.09 24.40 1.27
N ALA A 29 -0.92 23.26 1.92
CA ALA A 29 -0.92 21.96 1.25
C ALA A 29 -2.35 21.55 0.91
N ILE A 30 -3.31 21.70 1.82
CA ILE A 30 -4.74 21.45 1.58
C ILE A 30 -5.22 22.28 0.40
N ALA A 31 -4.94 23.58 0.38
CA ALA A 31 -5.29 24.45 -0.75
C ALA A 31 -4.66 23.97 -2.06
N SER A 32 -3.39 23.56 -2.02
CA SER A 32 -2.70 23.02 -3.18
C SER A 32 -3.27 21.69 -3.67
N TRP A 33 -3.74 20.84 -2.78
CA TRP A 33 -4.41 19.58 -3.13
C TRP A 33 -5.77 19.83 -3.79
N ASN A 34 -6.51 20.82 -3.32
CA ASN A 34 -7.81 21.19 -3.91
C ASN A 34 -7.68 21.79 -5.34
N ASP A 35 -6.54 22.42 -5.64
CA ASP A 35 -6.26 23.04 -6.94
C ASP A 35 -5.57 22.10 -7.94
N ARG A 36 -5.25 20.86 -7.56
CA ARG A 36 -4.58 19.90 -8.46
C ARG A 36 -5.53 19.35 -9.53
N GLY A 37 -4.95 18.82 -10.59
CA GLY A 37 -5.71 18.03 -11.57
C GLY A 37 -6.15 16.67 -10.99
N PRO A 38 -7.06 15.96 -11.68
CA PRO A 38 -7.50 14.64 -11.28
C PRO A 38 -6.33 13.65 -11.27
N GLY A 39 -6.44 12.61 -10.43
CA GLY A 39 -5.51 11.48 -10.42
C GLY A 39 -5.43 10.80 -11.80
N VAL A 40 -4.31 10.12 -12.07
CA VAL A 40 -4.05 9.53 -13.39
C VAL A 40 -4.87 8.28 -13.65
N SER A 41 -5.10 7.47 -12.62
CA SER A 41 -5.95 6.28 -12.69
C SER A 41 -6.43 5.89 -11.30
N GLU A 42 -7.66 5.45 -11.21
CA GLU A 42 -8.20 4.91 -9.97
C GLU A 42 -7.89 3.41 -9.87
N LEU A 43 -7.13 3.02 -8.85
CA LEU A 43 -6.86 1.63 -8.52
C LEU A 43 -7.67 1.24 -7.29
N SER A 44 -8.25 0.05 -7.30
CA SER A 44 -8.98 -0.45 -6.14
C SER A 44 -8.07 -0.65 -4.93
N ALA A 45 -8.62 -0.53 -3.72
CA ALA A 45 -7.86 -0.78 -2.49
C ALA A 45 -7.25 -2.20 -2.47
N ILE A 46 -7.94 -3.19 -3.05
CA ILE A 46 -7.47 -4.58 -3.15
C ILE A 46 -6.26 -4.69 -4.08
N GLU A 47 -6.26 -4.00 -5.22
CA GLU A 47 -5.10 -3.98 -6.14
C GLU A 47 -3.89 -3.35 -5.46
N LEU A 48 -4.09 -2.24 -4.78
CA LEU A 48 -3.03 -1.59 -4.01
C LEU A 48 -2.54 -2.46 -2.85
N GLU A 49 -3.44 -3.03 -2.06
CA GLU A 49 -3.09 -3.96 -0.98
C GLU A 49 -2.19 -5.11 -1.47
N ARG A 50 -2.45 -5.59 -2.69
CA ARG A 50 -1.76 -6.72 -3.29
C ARG A 50 -0.51 -6.37 -4.09
N GLY A 51 -0.11 -5.11 -4.11
CA GLY A 51 1.03 -4.67 -4.89
C GLY A 51 0.84 -4.94 -6.38
N LYS A 52 -0.32 -4.55 -6.91
CA LYS A 52 -0.71 -4.71 -8.31
C LYS A 52 -1.04 -3.38 -8.97
N SER A 53 -0.25 -2.37 -8.67
CA SER A 53 -0.40 -1.05 -9.27
C SER A 53 0.16 -0.99 -10.70
N GLY A 54 1.02 -1.94 -11.07
CA GLY A 54 1.80 -1.93 -12.31
C GLY A 54 3.10 -1.13 -12.20
N ASP A 55 3.37 -0.50 -11.06
CA ASP A 55 4.66 0.15 -10.79
C ASP A 55 5.57 -0.82 -10.03
N ARG A 56 6.64 -1.23 -10.69
CA ARG A 56 7.56 -2.27 -10.20
C ARG A 56 8.16 -1.96 -8.82
N LEU A 57 8.55 -0.71 -8.59
CA LEU A 57 9.14 -0.32 -7.30
C LEU A 57 8.07 -0.31 -6.21
N TRP A 58 6.92 0.27 -6.52
CA TRP A 58 5.82 0.39 -5.57
C TRP A 58 5.26 -0.99 -5.19
N ASP A 59 5.04 -1.85 -6.18
CA ASP A 59 4.52 -3.21 -5.98
C ASP A 59 5.47 -4.06 -5.14
N SER A 60 6.78 -3.94 -5.38
CA SER A 60 7.80 -4.60 -4.54
C SER A 60 7.78 -4.07 -3.10
N ALA A 61 7.65 -2.75 -2.93
CA ALA A 61 7.59 -2.13 -1.61
C ALA A 61 6.34 -2.58 -0.84
N GLN A 62 5.19 -2.59 -1.50
CA GLN A 62 3.93 -3.07 -0.93
C GLN A 62 4.00 -4.57 -0.57
N THR A 63 4.61 -5.37 -1.44
CA THR A 63 4.83 -6.81 -1.15
C THR A 63 5.69 -7.00 0.10
N GLY A 64 6.76 -6.23 0.23
CA GLY A 64 7.62 -6.25 1.42
C GLY A 64 6.89 -5.83 2.69
N LEU A 65 6.09 -4.77 2.60
CA LEU A 65 5.26 -4.29 3.71
C LEU A 65 4.23 -5.36 4.12
N PHE A 66 3.52 -5.92 3.15
CA PHE A 66 2.50 -6.93 3.35
C PHE A 66 3.05 -8.25 3.95
N ARG A 67 4.21 -8.72 3.48
CA ARG A 67 4.82 -10.00 3.91
C ARG A 67 5.66 -9.89 5.17
N HIS A 68 6.38 -8.80 5.32
CA HIS A 68 7.43 -8.67 6.34
C HIS A 68 7.14 -7.56 7.36
N GLY A 69 6.13 -6.73 7.11
CA GLY A 69 5.79 -5.60 7.97
C GLY A 69 6.83 -4.48 7.96
N THR A 70 7.78 -4.51 7.03
CA THR A 70 8.89 -3.55 6.98
C THR A 70 9.06 -2.93 5.60
N MET A 71 9.50 -1.69 5.58
CA MET A 71 9.84 -0.97 4.36
C MET A 71 10.99 0.01 4.66
N HIS A 72 11.97 0.06 3.76
CA HIS A 72 13.05 1.03 3.90
C HIS A 72 12.49 2.45 3.88
N ASN A 73 12.94 3.31 4.81
CA ASN A 73 12.41 4.66 5.00
C ASN A 73 12.35 5.50 3.71
N ASN A 74 13.42 5.49 2.90
CA ASN A 74 13.42 6.22 1.63
C ASN A 74 12.36 5.70 0.64
N VAL A 75 12.09 4.40 0.64
CA VAL A 75 11.06 3.79 -0.21
C VAL A 75 9.67 4.13 0.33
N ARG A 76 9.48 4.15 1.65
CA ARG A 76 8.20 4.49 2.28
C ARG A 76 7.69 5.88 1.85
N MET A 77 8.59 6.87 1.77
CA MET A 77 8.22 8.19 1.27
C MET A 77 7.78 8.19 -0.21
N THR A 78 8.38 7.34 -1.04
CA THR A 78 7.98 7.18 -2.45
C THR A 78 6.67 6.42 -2.56
N TRP A 79 6.52 5.36 -1.77
CA TRP A 79 5.30 4.57 -1.64
C TRP A 79 4.11 5.44 -1.22
N GLY A 80 4.22 6.20 -0.13
CA GLY A 80 3.14 7.05 0.37
C GLY A 80 2.73 8.16 -0.60
N LYS A 81 3.69 8.77 -1.31
CA LYS A 81 3.38 9.83 -2.28
C LYS A 81 2.66 9.31 -3.54
N ALA A 82 2.79 8.03 -3.88
CA ALA A 82 2.15 7.47 -5.05
C ALA A 82 0.62 7.40 -4.92
N PHE A 83 0.08 7.27 -3.70
CA PHE A 83 -1.37 7.21 -3.48
C PHE A 83 -2.12 8.41 -4.07
N ALA A 84 -1.50 9.58 -4.04
CA ALA A 84 -2.08 10.78 -4.62
C ALA A 84 -2.32 10.68 -6.14
N GLY A 85 -1.64 9.78 -6.84
CA GLY A 85 -1.86 9.52 -8.26
C GLY A 85 -3.04 8.58 -8.54
N TRP A 86 -3.56 7.89 -7.52
CA TRP A 86 -4.60 6.85 -7.66
C TRP A 86 -5.93 7.21 -6.98
N ARG A 87 -6.05 8.42 -6.46
CA ARG A 87 -7.28 8.96 -5.89
C ARG A 87 -7.47 10.38 -6.37
N GLU A 88 -8.69 10.71 -6.72
CA GLU A 88 -9.05 12.11 -7.04
C GLU A 88 -8.98 12.97 -5.80
N ASP A 89 -9.45 12.45 -4.67
CA ASP A 89 -9.39 13.13 -3.38
C ASP A 89 -8.08 12.83 -2.66
N ALA A 90 -7.37 13.88 -2.24
CA ALA A 90 -6.10 13.73 -1.53
C ALA A 90 -6.28 13.29 -0.07
N GLU A 91 -7.39 13.62 0.55
CA GLU A 91 -7.75 13.15 1.88
C GLU A 91 -7.99 11.64 1.85
N GLU A 92 -8.78 11.14 0.88
CA GLU A 92 -8.95 9.69 0.68
C GLU A 92 -7.61 8.98 0.41
N ALA A 93 -6.74 9.60 -0.39
CA ALA A 93 -5.41 9.08 -0.66
C ALA A 93 -4.57 8.95 0.62
N MET A 94 -4.60 9.95 1.49
CA MET A 94 -3.90 9.93 2.77
C MET A 94 -4.46 8.86 3.71
N HIS A 95 -5.78 8.81 3.85
CA HIS A 95 -6.45 7.84 4.72
C HIS A 95 -6.16 6.40 4.28
N LEU A 96 -6.19 6.12 2.97
CA LEU A 96 -5.84 4.80 2.44
C LEU A 96 -4.37 4.44 2.70
N ALA A 97 -3.47 5.40 2.55
CA ALA A 97 -2.05 5.19 2.88
C ALA A 97 -1.84 4.92 4.38
N LEU A 98 -2.53 5.65 5.26
CA LEU A 98 -2.52 5.42 6.71
C LEU A 98 -3.10 4.05 7.06
N GLU A 99 -4.24 3.67 6.49
CA GLU A 99 -4.87 2.37 6.71
C GLU A 99 -3.91 1.23 6.33
N MET A 100 -3.30 1.28 5.15
CA MET A 100 -2.35 0.25 4.72
C MET A 100 -1.09 0.21 5.58
N ASN A 101 -0.59 1.38 5.98
CA ASN A 101 0.54 1.46 6.89
C ASN A 101 0.21 0.83 8.25
N ASP A 102 -0.94 1.17 8.83
CA ASP A 102 -1.38 0.66 10.13
C ASP A 102 -1.64 -0.85 10.14
N ARG A 103 -2.19 -1.38 9.04
CA ARG A 103 -2.49 -2.82 8.91
C ARG A 103 -1.26 -3.68 8.72
N PHE A 104 -0.27 -3.19 8.00
CA PHE A 104 0.81 -4.05 7.52
C PHE A 104 2.17 -3.71 8.13
N ALA A 105 2.44 -2.46 8.50
CA ALA A 105 3.72 -2.10 9.08
C ALA A 105 3.81 -2.49 10.57
N LEU A 106 4.94 -3.06 10.96
CA LEU A 106 5.23 -3.36 12.37
C LEU A 106 5.23 -2.10 13.24
N ASP A 107 5.55 -0.96 12.65
CA ASP A 107 5.57 0.37 13.27
C ASP A 107 4.38 1.25 12.85
N GLY A 108 3.29 0.67 12.33
CA GLY A 108 2.18 1.39 11.71
C GLY A 108 1.60 2.49 12.58
N ARG A 109 1.39 2.22 13.86
CA ARG A 109 0.85 3.15 14.85
C ARG A 109 1.89 3.98 15.61
N ASP A 110 3.16 3.84 15.26
CA ASP A 110 4.20 4.71 15.83
C ASP A 110 3.97 6.17 15.35
N PRO A 111 4.08 7.17 16.24
CA PRO A 111 3.93 8.57 15.87
C PRO A 111 4.79 9.00 14.68
N SER A 112 5.99 8.44 14.54
CA SER A 112 6.88 8.71 13.40
C SER A 112 6.34 8.13 12.10
N SER A 113 5.61 7.03 12.17
CA SER A 113 4.99 6.38 11.01
C SER A 113 3.79 7.18 10.53
N ILE A 114 2.88 7.57 11.43
CA ILE A 114 1.72 8.43 11.15
C ILE A 114 2.20 9.75 10.52
N ALA A 115 3.09 10.47 11.21
CA ALA A 115 3.62 11.73 10.72
C ALA A 115 4.41 11.57 9.40
N GLY A 116 5.06 10.43 9.19
CA GLY A 116 5.76 10.10 7.95
C GLY A 116 4.82 9.95 6.76
N VAL A 117 3.66 9.32 6.94
CA VAL A 117 2.61 9.26 5.90
C VAL A 117 2.05 10.65 5.64
N GLN A 118 1.70 11.40 6.69
CA GLN A 118 1.21 12.78 6.55
C GLN A 118 2.23 13.71 5.88
N TRP A 119 3.54 13.47 6.07
CA TRP A 119 4.58 14.21 5.36
C TRP A 119 4.53 13.95 3.84
N CYS A 120 4.07 12.81 3.39
CA CYS A 120 3.82 12.60 1.97
C CYS A 120 2.79 13.57 1.40
N PHE A 121 1.92 14.11 2.24
CA PHE A 121 0.85 15.04 1.88
C PHE A 121 1.13 16.50 2.28
N GLY A 122 2.31 16.80 2.82
CA GLY A 122 2.77 18.16 3.06
C GLY A 122 3.05 18.52 4.53
N LEU A 123 2.77 17.64 5.50
CA LEU A 123 3.15 17.87 6.90
C LEU A 123 4.66 18.10 7.01
N PHE A 124 5.08 19.07 7.81
CA PHE A 124 6.49 19.46 7.99
C PHE A 124 7.20 19.98 6.74
N ASP A 125 6.49 20.14 5.63
CA ASP A 125 7.07 20.59 4.38
C ASP A 125 6.69 22.06 4.09
N ARG A 126 7.20 22.59 3.02
CA ARG A 126 6.88 23.89 2.46
C ARG A 126 6.37 23.74 1.04
N ALA A 127 5.74 24.77 0.51
CA ALA A 127 5.34 24.79 -0.89
C ALA A 127 6.56 24.74 -1.83
N PHE A 128 6.48 23.89 -2.84
CA PHE A 128 7.48 23.75 -3.91
C PHE A 128 6.91 24.22 -5.24
N GLY A 129 7.75 24.68 -6.14
CA GLY A 129 7.43 25.02 -7.50
C GLY A 129 8.40 24.36 -8.48
N PRO A 130 8.02 24.25 -9.75
CA PRO A 130 6.70 24.57 -10.32
C PRO A 130 5.58 23.65 -9.83
N VAL A 131 4.32 24.09 -9.97
CA VAL A 131 3.14 23.30 -9.59
C VAL A 131 3.06 22.03 -10.45
N ASP A 132 2.96 20.90 -9.80
CA ASP A 132 2.81 19.61 -10.47
C ASP A 132 1.32 19.28 -10.68
N PRO A 133 0.90 18.72 -11.82
CA PRO A 133 -0.50 18.43 -12.07
C PRO A 133 -1.16 17.49 -11.05
N ILE A 134 -0.38 16.52 -10.50
CA ILE A 134 -0.88 15.52 -9.56
C ILE A 134 -0.57 15.90 -8.12
N MET A 135 0.65 16.35 -7.85
CA MET A 135 1.13 16.64 -6.49
C MET A 135 0.91 18.12 -6.08
N GLY A 136 0.43 18.96 -6.97
CA GLY A 136 0.31 20.39 -6.69
C GLY A 136 1.66 21.01 -6.32
N LYS A 137 1.70 21.71 -5.17
CA LYS A 137 2.92 22.30 -4.61
C LYS A 137 3.62 21.37 -3.59
N VAL A 138 3.10 20.18 -3.38
CA VAL A 138 3.77 19.18 -2.53
C VAL A 138 4.92 18.57 -3.30
N ARG A 139 6.06 18.37 -2.62
CA ARG A 139 7.27 17.83 -3.25
C ARG A 139 7.02 16.44 -3.83
N LYS A 140 7.11 16.31 -5.13
CA LYS A 140 6.98 15.03 -5.82
C LYS A 140 8.17 14.09 -5.57
N ARG A 141 7.90 12.80 -5.61
CA ARG A 141 8.91 11.75 -5.52
C ARG A 141 8.49 10.57 -6.41
N PRO A 142 8.64 10.72 -7.74
CA PRO A 142 8.16 9.71 -8.67
C PRO A 142 8.99 8.43 -8.58
N THR A 143 8.31 7.29 -8.67
CA THR A 143 8.87 5.94 -8.59
C THR A 143 9.90 5.69 -9.69
N HIS A 144 9.61 6.11 -10.93
CA HIS A 144 10.51 5.95 -12.08
C HIS A 144 11.86 6.68 -11.93
N VAL A 145 11.93 7.72 -11.09
CA VAL A 145 13.20 8.39 -10.75
C VAL A 145 13.89 7.68 -9.61
N HIS A 146 13.12 7.20 -8.62
CA HIS A 146 13.68 6.55 -7.45
C HIS A 146 14.24 5.16 -7.77
N VAL A 147 13.63 4.42 -8.69
CA VAL A 147 14.08 3.10 -9.14
C VAL A 147 15.56 3.09 -9.59
N ASN A 148 16.03 4.18 -10.18
CA ASN A 148 17.43 4.32 -10.62
C ASN A 148 18.45 4.37 -9.48
N ARG A 149 18.00 4.43 -8.22
CA ARG A 149 18.85 4.50 -7.02
C ARG A 149 18.83 3.19 -6.22
N ILE A 150 18.14 2.18 -6.72
CA ILE A 150 17.90 0.91 -6.04
C ILE A 150 18.32 -0.22 -6.97
N ASP A 151 19.02 -1.20 -6.44
CA ASP A 151 19.15 -2.49 -7.12
C ASP A 151 17.79 -3.19 -7.03
N MET A 152 17.00 -3.05 -8.09
CA MET A 152 15.64 -3.59 -8.14
C MET A 152 15.59 -5.11 -8.07
N THR A 153 16.60 -5.80 -8.62
CA THR A 153 16.66 -7.26 -8.57
C THR A 153 16.84 -7.74 -7.13
N ALA A 154 17.83 -7.19 -6.44
CA ALA A 154 18.05 -7.50 -5.03
C ALA A 154 16.88 -7.08 -4.14
N TYR A 155 16.23 -5.96 -4.46
CA TYR A 155 15.06 -5.49 -3.71
C TYR A 155 13.85 -6.42 -3.89
N GLU A 156 13.57 -6.87 -5.10
CA GLU A 156 12.52 -7.84 -5.38
C GLU A 156 12.80 -9.19 -4.73
N GLU A 157 14.03 -9.67 -4.80
CA GLU A 157 14.43 -10.90 -4.11
C GLU A 157 14.18 -10.79 -2.59
N LEU A 158 14.52 -9.66 -2.00
CA LEU A 158 14.29 -9.40 -0.58
C LEU A 158 12.80 -9.39 -0.22
N THR A 159 12.00 -8.62 -0.96
CA THR A 159 10.58 -8.41 -0.65
C THR A 159 9.72 -9.63 -0.99
N ASN A 160 10.14 -10.44 -1.95
CA ASN A 160 9.45 -11.67 -2.35
C ASN A 160 9.81 -12.89 -1.50
N LYS A 161 10.77 -12.81 -0.59
CA LYS A 161 11.04 -13.91 0.33
C LYS A 161 9.78 -14.36 1.05
N ALA A 162 9.67 -15.65 1.31
CA ALA A 162 8.59 -16.16 2.14
C ALA A 162 8.74 -15.63 3.57
N THR A 163 7.62 -15.36 4.24
CA THR A 163 7.59 -14.83 5.62
C THR A 163 8.36 -15.70 6.59
N MET A 164 8.38 -17.02 6.37
CA MET A 164 9.14 -17.98 7.17
C MET A 164 10.58 -18.22 6.67
N GLY A 165 11.06 -17.40 5.75
CA GLY A 165 12.40 -17.48 5.18
C GLY A 165 12.60 -18.55 4.10
N VAL A 166 11.69 -19.53 4.01
CA VAL A 166 11.74 -20.62 3.01
C VAL A 166 10.39 -20.72 2.31
N SER A 167 10.41 -20.65 0.98
CA SER A 167 9.23 -20.95 0.16
C SER A 167 9.07 -22.48 0.03
N MET A 168 7.84 -22.96 0.15
CA MET A 168 7.47 -24.36 -0.04
C MET A 168 6.52 -24.51 -1.20
N ASP A 169 6.56 -25.66 -1.87
CA ASP A 169 5.54 -26.06 -2.83
C ASP A 169 4.42 -26.76 -2.08
N ILE A 170 3.23 -26.16 -2.06
CA ILE A 170 2.10 -26.62 -1.26
C ILE A 170 0.95 -26.99 -2.17
N GLY A 171 0.43 -28.20 -1.98
CA GLY A 171 -0.78 -28.68 -2.63
C GLY A 171 -2.01 -28.52 -1.75
N VAL A 172 -3.05 -27.88 -2.27
CA VAL A 172 -4.35 -27.79 -1.62
C VAL A 172 -5.34 -28.65 -2.41
N VAL A 173 -5.92 -29.64 -1.76
CA VAL A 173 -6.93 -30.52 -2.37
C VAL A 173 -8.32 -30.06 -1.98
N GLY A 174 -9.10 -29.65 -2.98
CA GLY A 174 -10.44 -29.11 -2.84
C GLY A 174 -10.48 -27.58 -3.01
N GLY A 175 -11.09 -27.13 -4.11
CA GLY A 175 -11.25 -25.71 -4.46
C GLY A 175 -12.54 -25.08 -3.89
N GLY A 176 -13.08 -25.60 -2.79
CA GLY A 176 -14.15 -24.96 -2.03
C GLY A 176 -13.67 -23.77 -1.22
N LEU A 177 -14.58 -23.10 -0.47
CA LEU A 177 -14.27 -21.90 0.29
C LEU A 177 -13.02 -22.05 1.17
N SER A 178 -12.97 -23.12 1.96
CA SER A 178 -11.84 -23.37 2.88
C SER A 178 -10.52 -23.59 2.15
N GLY A 179 -10.54 -24.37 1.05
CA GLY A 179 -9.33 -24.63 0.26
C GLY A 179 -8.84 -23.37 -0.45
N MET A 180 -9.73 -22.57 -1.00
CA MET A 180 -9.38 -21.30 -1.65
C MET A 180 -8.86 -20.29 -0.63
N PHE A 181 -9.44 -20.22 0.56
CA PHE A 181 -8.96 -19.35 1.62
C PHE A 181 -7.58 -19.78 2.13
N ALA A 182 -7.37 -21.09 2.35
CA ALA A 182 -6.06 -21.63 2.72
C ALA A 182 -5.00 -21.34 1.64
N ALA A 183 -5.34 -21.60 0.37
CA ALA A 183 -4.45 -21.33 -0.75
C ALA A 183 -4.07 -19.84 -0.82
N ARG A 184 -5.04 -18.97 -0.60
CA ARG A 184 -4.81 -17.52 -0.55
C ARG A 184 -3.82 -17.16 0.56
N LEU A 185 -4.06 -17.59 1.79
CA LEU A 185 -3.18 -17.28 2.94
C LEU A 185 -1.76 -17.80 2.71
N LEU A 186 -1.62 -19.03 2.25
CA LEU A 186 -0.31 -19.64 2.00
C LEU A 186 0.45 -18.91 0.87
N SER A 187 -0.25 -18.51 -0.18
CA SER A 187 0.33 -17.69 -1.25
C SER A 187 0.77 -16.30 -0.73
N ASP A 188 -0.03 -15.68 0.12
CA ASP A 188 0.29 -14.41 0.75
C ASP A 188 1.56 -14.49 1.61
N LEU A 189 1.78 -15.62 2.27
CA LEU A 189 3.00 -15.91 3.03
C LEU A 189 4.24 -16.19 2.16
N GLY A 190 4.08 -16.27 0.84
CA GLY A 190 5.16 -16.42 -0.12
C GLY A 190 5.47 -17.87 -0.50
N HIS A 191 4.53 -18.78 -0.30
CA HIS A 191 4.64 -20.17 -0.77
C HIS A 191 4.11 -20.33 -2.19
N ASN A 192 4.60 -21.35 -2.91
CA ASN A 192 4.07 -21.75 -4.20
C ASN A 192 2.86 -22.67 -3.97
N VAL A 193 1.68 -22.21 -4.28
CA VAL A 193 0.46 -22.96 -3.96
C VAL A 193 -0.24 -23.42 -5.23
N THR A 194 -0.52 -24.73 -5.30
CA THR A 194 -1.34 -25.33 -6.36
C THR A 194 -2.60 -25.89 -5.75
N VAL A 195 -3.75 -25.53 -6.34
CA VAL A 195 -5.06 -26.06 -5.91
C VAL A 195 -5.54 -27.11 -6.90
N TRP A 196 -5.90 -28.29 -6.41
CA TRP A 196 -6.56 -29.33 -7.18
C TRP A 196 -8.00 -29.49 -6.73
N ASP A 197 -8.91 -29.48 -7.67
CA ASP A 197 -10.33 -29.78 -7.44
C ASP A 197 -10.81 -30.85 -8.40
N LYS A 198 -11.73 -31.70 -7.94
CA LYS A 198 -12.34 -32.74 -8.77
C LYS A 198 -13.35 -32.20 -9.78
N GLY A 199 -13.88 -31.02 -9.53
CA GLY A 199 -14.89 -30.35 -10.38
C GLY A 199 -14.24 -29.53 -11.47
N SER A 200 -15.01 -29.26 -12.50
CA SER A 200 -14.63 -28.33 -13.58
C SER A 200 -14.71 -26.86 -13.17
N ARG A 201 -15.32 -26.56 -12.00
CA ARG A 201 -15.45 -25.23 -11.41
C ARG A 201 -14.97 -25.25 -10.00
N ILE A 202 -14.20 -24.23 -9.62
CA ILE A 202 -13.82 -23.96 -8.23
C ILE A 202 -14.98 -23.26 -7.50
N GLY A 203 -15.00 -23.36 -6.17
CA GLY A 203 -16.06 -22.79 -5.30
C GLY A 203 -16.80 -23.83 -4.49
N GLY A 204 -16.77 -25.10 -4.90
CA GLY A 204 -17.43 -26.20 -4.18
C GLY A 204 -18.93 -25.94 -3.98
N ARG A 205 -19.40 -25.98 -2.73
CA ARG A 205 -20.82 -25.72 -2.39
C ARG A 205 -21.30 -24.27 -2.60
N LEU A 206 -20.39 -23.34 -2.85
CA LEU A 206 -20.71 -21.95 -3.21
C LEU A 206 -20.87 -21.75 -4.73
N THR A 207 -20.62 -22.80 -5.51
CA THR A 207 -20.80 -22.71 -6.96
C THR A 207 -22.28 -22.66 -7.27
N GLY A 208 -22.72 -21.65 -8.00
CA GLY A 208 -24.09 -21.54 -8.48
C GLY A 208 -24.48 -22.70 -9.42
N TRP A 209 -25.71 -23.10 -9.39
CA TRP A 209 -26.28 -24.12 -10.25
C TRP A 209 -27.22 -23.45 -11.26
N LYS A 210 -27.05 -23.78 -12.52
CA LYS A 210 -28.06 -23.43 -13.50
C LYS A 210 -29.19 -24.45 -13.40
N THR A 211 -30.38 -23.97 -13.12
CA THR A 211 -31.61 -24.77 -13.22
C THR A 211 -31.97 -24.98 -14.69
N ASP A 212 -32.82 -25.97 -14.98
CA ASP A 212 -33.21 -26.30 -16.34
C ASP A 212 -33.93 -25.16 -17.09
N ASP A 213 -34.44 -24.17 -16.35
CA ASP A 213 -35.03 -22.92 -16.86
C ASP A 213 -33.99 -21.79 -17.06
N GLY A 214 -32.68 -22.04 -16.78
CA GLY A 214 -31.60 -21.08 -16.98
C GLY A 214 -31.40 -20.05 -15.87
N THR A 215 -32.08 -20.14 -14.75
CA THR A 215 -31.88 -19.31 -13.56
C THR A 215 -30.64 -19.78 -12.79
N GLU A 216 -29.82 -18.84 -12.26
CA GLU A 216 -28.67 -19.09 -11.39
C GLU A 216 -29.04 -18.92 -9.92
#